data_ec5cd4a9fbfae899ac78852c07227664
#
_entry.id   ec5cd4a9fbfae899ac78852c07227664
#
_cell.length_a   1.000
_cell.length_b   1.000
_cell.length_c   1.000
_cell.angle_alpha   90.00
_cell.angle_beta   90.00
_cell.angle_gamma   90.00
#
_symmetry.space_group_name_H-M   'P 1'
#
loop_
_entity.id
_entity.type
_entity.pdbx_description
1 polymer ?
#
loop_
_entity_poly.entity_id
_entity_poly.type
_entity_poly.pdbx_seq_one_letter_code
_entity_poly.pdbx_strand_id
1 'polypeptide(L)'
;MDASGRHRLIIEQVESVGRVVVTDLAERLDVTPETIRRDLTALDRSGALRKVHGGAVPASALALPETGVSHRERLNTAAKNAIARAALGHLDLAPGTSVLVDAGTTTGALARLLPGDRDLTVLTNSVLIAAHLASRSGLTVRMLGGHVRGLTQAAVGPEALATLSALRVDLALMGTNGISPTHGLSTPDPDEATVKAAMVGAARYVAVLADSTKIGQEHLVSFAALDDVNLIVTDADPPPALSTQLTTTGTEVLLA
;
A
#
# COMPACT_ATOMS: atom_id res chain seq x y z
N MET A 1 34.49 1.64 17.44
CA MET A 1 34.41 1.66 15.95
C MET A 1 33.80 2.98 15.53
N ASP A 2 34.35 3.64 14.52
CA ASP A 2 33.78 4.90 13.98
C ASP A 2 32.53 4.63 13.12
N ALA A 3 31.80 5.68 12.75
CA ALA A 3 30.57 5.55 11.99
C ALA A 3 30.80 4.97 10.57
N SER A 4 31.89 5.37 9.91
CA SER A 4 32.19 4.90 8.54
C SER A 4 32.52 3.42 8.49
N GLY A 5 33.30 2.92 9.46
CA GLY A 5 33.59 1.48 9.58
C GLY A 5 32.35 0.66 9.89
N ARG A 6 31.47 1.19 10.73
CA ARG A 6 30.21 0.55 11.08
C ARG A 6 29.25 0.50 9.89
N HIS A 7 29.12 1.59 9.12
CA HIS A 7 28.32 1.63 7.90
C HIS A 7 28.76 0.59 6.88
N ARG A 8 30.07 0.42 6.66
CA ARG A 8 30.60 -0.59 5.75
C ARG A 8 30.22 -2.01 6.18
N LEU A 9 30.40 -2.33 7.46
CA LEU A 9 30.01 -3.66 8.01
C LEU A 9 28.50 -3.93 7.91
N ILE A 10 27.69 -2.90 8.12
CA ILE A 10 26.24 -3.02 7.96
C ILE A 10 25.88 -3.34 6.49
N ILE A 11 26.47 -2.65 5.51
CA ILE A 11 26.23 -2.90 4.10
C ILE A 11 26.66 -4.32 3.71
N GLU A 12 27.90 -4.71 4.06
CA GLU A 12 28.43 -6.05 3.78
C GLU A 12 27.52 -7.15 4.36
N GLN A 13 27.02 -6.94 5.55
CA GLN A 13 26.13 -7.89 6.19
C GLN A 13 24.75 -7.94 5.51
N VAL A 14 24.17 -6.78 5.17
CA VAL A 14 22.92 -6.71 4.44
C VAL A 14 23.02 -7.43 3.08
N GLU A 15 24.11 -7.22 2.36
CA GLU A 15 24.36 -7.89 1.07
C GLU A 15 24.56 -9.41 1.21
N SER A 16 25.24 -9.87 2.28
CA SER A 16 25.55 -11.29 2.47
C SER A 16 24.35 -12.12 2.93
N VAL A 17 23.48 -11.58 3.81
CA VAL A 17 22.37 -12.33 4.42
C VAL A 17 20.99 -11.91 3.89
N GLY A 18 20.92 -10.89 3.03
CA GLY A 18 19.68 -10.41 2.40
C GLY A 18 18.75 -9.62 3.31
N ARG A 19 18.86 -9.72 4.63
CA ARG A 19 18.11 -8.93 5.62
C ARG A 19 18.84 -8.92 6.95
N VAL A 20 18.87 -7.77 7.60
CA VAL A 20 19.40 -7.60 8.96
C VAL A 20 18.35 -7.01 9.89
N VAL A 21 18.45 -7.32 11.18
CA VAL A 21 17.55 -6.83 12.25
C VAL A 21 18.33 -5.86 13.14
N VAL A 22 17.68 -4.79 13.60
CA VAL A 22 18.30 -3.74 14.42
C VAL A 22 18.89 -4.29 15.71
N THR A 23 18.19 -5.22 16.39
CA THR A 23 18.66 -5.83 17.64
C THR A 23 19.92 -6.64 17.44
N ASP A 24 19.98 -7.45 16.40
CA ASP A 24 21.11 -8.34 16.10
C ASP A 24 22.35 -7.53 15.68
N LEU A 25 22.14 -6.45 14.89
CA LEU A 25 23.20 -5.53 14.53
C LEU A 25 23.73 -4.76 15.76
N ALA A 26 22.85 -4.34 16.66
CA ALA A 26 23.21 -3.62 17.86
C ALA A 26 24.09 -4.47 18.79
N GLU A 27 23.69 -5.72 19.01
CA GLU A 27 24.43 -6.70 19.80
C GLU A 27 25.78 -7.03 19.14
N ARG A 28 25.78 -7.34 17.85
CA ARG A 28 27.00 -7.71 17.10
C ARG A 28 28.03 -6.59 16.97
N LEU A 29 27.59 -5.35 16.85
CA LEU A 29 28.47 -4.18 16.68
C LEU A 29 28.75 -3.43 17.99
N ASP A 30 28.24 -3.96 19.12
CA ASP A 30 28.38 -3.41 20.47
C ASP A 30 27.98 -1.92 20.54
N VAL A 31 26.77 -1.62 20.04
CA VAL A 31 26.17 -0.28 20.07
C VAL A 31 24.69 -0.35 20.43
N THR A 32 24.10 0.79 20.77
CA THR A 32 22.68 0.82 21.10
C THR A 32 21.79 0.62 19.84
N PRO A 33 20.58 0.05 19.99
CA PRO A 33 19.62 -0.05 18.90
C PRO A 33 19.29 1.31 18.26
N GLU A 34 19.33 2.38 19.03
CA GLU A 34 19.11 3.74 18.53
C GLU A 34 20.24 4.21 17.61
N THR A 35 21.49 3.84 17.92
CA THR A 35 22.64 4.11 17.03
C THR A 35 22.45 3.40 15.69
N ILE A 36 22.07 2.12 15.72
CA ILE A 36 21.79 1.35 14.49
C ILE A 36 20.63 1.99 13.68
N ARG A 37 19.54 2.42 14.33
CA ARG A 37 18.42 3.09 13.61
C ARG A 37 18.87 4.35 12.90
N ARG A 38 19.79 5.13 13.49
CA ARG A 38 20.37 6.34 12.85
C ARG A 38 21.28 5.97 11.69
N ASP A 39 22.13 4.97 11.86
CA ASP A 39 23.02 4.47 10.79
C ASP A 39 22.21 3.94 9.61
N LEU A 40 21.20 3.09 9.85
CA LEU A 40 20.32 2.60 8.79
C LEU A 40 19.58 3.73 8.08
N THR A 41 19.17 4.77 8.80
CA THR A 41 18.52 5.95 8.19
C THR A 41 19.48 6.74 7.31
N ALA A 42 20.74 6.87 7.70
CA ALA A 42 21.77 7.54 6.89
C ALA A 42 22.09 6.74 5.63
N LEU A 43 22.21 5.40 5.75
CA LEU A 43 22.51 4.50 4.64
C LEU A 43 21.33 4.37 3.64
N ASP A 44 20.11 4.40 4.13
CA ASP A 44 18.89 4.43 3.32
C ASP A 44 18.80 5.72 2.49
N ARG A 45 19.06 6.89 3.10
CA ARG A 45 19.12 8.17 2.41
C ARG A 45 20.21 8.25 1.35
N SER A 46 21.33 7.56 1.55
CA SER A 46 22.42 7.49 0.55
C SER A 46 22.17 6.45 -0.55
N GLY A 47 21.08 5.66 -0.46
CA GLY A 47 20.76 4.58 -1.39
C GLY A 47 21.64 3.34 -1.24
N ALA A 48 22.48 3.24 -0.20
CA ALA A 48 23.39 2.12 0.02
C ALA A 48 22.66 0.84 0.48
N LEU A 49 21.52 0.99 1.12
CA LEU A 49 20.59 -0.08 1.51
C LEU A 49 19.18 0.48 1.58
N ARG A 50 18.20 -0.38 1.83
CA ARG A 50 16.81 0.01 2.07
C ARG A 50 16.42 -0.31 3.51
N LYS A 51 16.01 0.71 4.26
CA LYS A 51 15.51 0.54 5.62
C LYS A 51 14.12 -0.08 5.60
N VAL A 52 13.91 -1.08 6.46
CA VAL A 52 12.61 -1.75 6.66
C VAL A 52 12.23 -1.71 8.14
N HIS A 53 10.99 -2.11 8.47
CA HIS A 53 10.58 -2.18 9.86
C HIS A 53 11.47 -3.16 10.65
N GLY A 54 12.14 -2.63 11.66
CA GLY A 54 13.05 -3.39 12.53
C GLY A 54 14.40 -3.75 11.93
N GLY A 55 14.78 -3.26 10.72
CA GLY A 55 16.05 -3.64 10.09
C GLY A 55 16.36 -2.98 8.76
N ALA A 56 17.11 -3.67 7.90
CA ALA A 56 17.42 -3.26 6.54
C ALA A 56 17.57 -4.47 5.60
N VAL A 57 17.44 -4.20 4.28
CA VAL A 57 17.64 -5.13 3.16
C VAL A 57 18.56 -4.47 2.12
N PRO A 58 19.15 -5.24 1.16
CA PRO A 58 19.94 -4.66 0.08
C PRO A 58 19.14 -3.60 -0.70
N ALA A 59 19.83 -2.57 -1.20
CA ALA A 59 19.22 -1.55 -2.06
C ALA A 59 18.54 -2.17 -3.31
N SER A 60 19.11 -3.26 -3.82
CA SER A 60 18.62 -4.05 -4.96
C SER A 60 17.50 -5.03 -4.60
N ALA A 61 17.08 -5.14 -3.34
CA ALA A 61 16.03 -6.09 -2.95
C ALA A 61 14.68 -5.62 -3.49
N LEU A 62 14.21 -6.24 -4.55
CA LEU A 62 12.88 -6.02 -5.12
C LEU A 62 11.75 -6.60 -4.25
N ALA A 63 12.08 -7.54 -3.38
CA ALA A 63 11.11 -8.21 -2.52
C ALA A 63 11.41 -7.95 -1.03
N LEU A 64 10.72 -7.01 -0.42
CA LEU A 64 10.57 -6.98 1.05
C LEU A 64 9.68 -8.16 1.45
N PRO A 65 9.98 -8.89 2.57
CA PRO A 65 9.04 -9.86 3.09
C PRO A 65 7.70 -9.18 3.32
N GLU A 66 6.66 -9.71 2.69
CA GLU A 66 5.32 -9.18 2.86
C GLU A 66 4.88 -9.32 4.32
N THR A 67 4.44 -8.24 4.93
CA THR A 67 3.95 -8.23 6.31
C THR A 67 2.45 -8.47 6.37
N GLY A 68 2.03 -9.33 7.31
CA GLY A 68 0.62 -9.67 7.49
C GLY A 68 -0.26 -8.45 7.81
N VAL A 69 -1.53 -8.54 7.45
CA VAL A 69 -2.52 -7.46 7.60
C VAL A 69 -2.62 -6.96 9.04
N SER A 70 -2.63 -7.85 10.04
CA SER A 70 -2.73 -7.47 11.46
C SER A 70 -1.53 -6.64 11.95
N HIS A 71 -0.34 -6.86 11.40
CA HIS A 71 0.82 -6.03 11.69
C HIS A 71 0.70 -4.68 10.99
N ARG A 72 0.33 -4.66 9.71
CA ARG A 72 0.13 -3.44 8.92
C ARG A 72 -0.96 -2.53 9.48
N GLU A 73 -2.01 -3.08 10.10
CA GLU A 73 -3.06 -2.26 10.75
C GLU A 73 -2.51 -1.37 11.86
N ARG A 74 -1.52 -1.85 12.62
CA ARG A 74 -0.90 -1.11 13.72
C ARG A 74 0.16 -0.11 13.29
N LEU A 75 0.66 -0.22 12.06
CA LEU A 75 1.65 0.71 11.51
C LEU A 75 0.99 1.94 10.91
N ASN A 76 1.54 3.12 11.18
CA ASN A 76 1.13 4.40 10.59
C ASN A 76 -0.38 4.68 10.70
N THR A 77 -1.02 4.25 11.81
CA THR A 77 -2.48 4.34 12.00
C THR A 77 -2.97 5.79 11.89
N ALA A 78 -2.22 6.75 12.42
CA ALA A 78 -2.58 8.17 12.34
C ALA A 78 -2.62 8.66 10.88
N ALA A 79 -1.59 8.38 10.09
CA ALA A 79 -1.51 8.72 8.67
C ALA A 79 -2.65 8.07 7.87
N LYS A 80 -2.90 6.77 8.06
CA LYS A 80 -4.00 6.06 7.39
C LYS A 80 -5.37 6.65 7.70
N ASN A 81 -5.60 7.05 8.94
CA ASN A 81 -6.85 7.70 9.33
C ASN A 81 -6.97 9.12 8.76
N ALA A 82 -5.87 9.87 8.64
CA ALA A 82 -5.86 11.17 7.99
C ALA A 82 -6.18 11.01 6.49
N ILE A 83 -5.47 10.12 5.79
CA ILE A 83 -5.70 9.78 4.38
C ILE A 83 -7.16 9.36 4.14
N ALA A 84 -7.71 8.50 4.99
CA ALA A 84 -9.09 8.04 4.88
C ALA A 84 -10.10 9.20 5.00
N ARG A 85 -9.89 10.14 5.94
CA ARG A 85 -10.75 11.32 6.10
C ARG A 85 -10.61 12.30 4.94
N ALA A 86 -9.38 12.57 4.49
CA ALA A 86 -9.13 13.45 3.35
C ALA A 86 -9.78 12.89 2.09
N ALA A 87 -9.58 11.60 1.79
CA ALA A 87 -10.21 10.93 0.67
C ALA A 87 -11.74 11.00 0.72
N LEU A 88 -12.34 10.70 1.87
CA LEU A 88 -13.80 10.75 2.02
C LEU A 88 -14.37 12.16 1.81
N GLY A 89 -13.66 13.19 2.25
CA GLY A 89 -14.07 14.58 2.07
C GLY A 89 -13.93 15.10 0.63
N HIS A 90 -13.05 14.47 -0.15
CA HIS A 90 -12.77 14.83 -1.55
C HIS A 90 -13.63 14.06 -2.57
N LEU A 91 -13.89 12.77 -2.28
CA LEU A 91 -14.64 11.90 -3.19
C LEU A 91 -16.15 12.19 -3.16
N ASP A 92 -16.75 12.34 -4.34
CA ASP A 92 -18.21 12.45 -4.46
C ASP A 92 -18.84 11.05 -4.37
N LEU A 93 -19.46 10.77 -3.23
CA LEU A 93 -20.22 9.55 -2.99
C LEU A 93 -21.73 9.85 -3.08
N ALA A 94 -22.21 10.16 -4.28
CA ALA A 94 -23.64 10.37 -4.53
C ALA A 94 -24.46 9.12 -4.14
N PRO A 95 -25.75 9.26 -3.81
CA PRO A 95 -26.63 8.12 -3.55
C PRO A 95 -26.63 7.11 -4.70
N GLY A 96 -26.48 5.83 -4.37
CA GLY A 96 -26.43 4.73 -5.34
C GLY A 96 -25.06 4.47 -5.96
N THR A 97 -24.02 5.23 -5.60
CA THR A 97 -22.64 5.00 -6.11
C THR A 97 -22.15 3.60 -5.83
N SER A 98 -21.57 2.96 -6.84
CA SER A 98 -20.89 1.66 -6.72
C SER A 98 -19.40 1.85 -6.43
N VAL A 99 -18.93 1.29 -5.30
CA VAL A 99 -17.57 1.45 -4.79
C VAL A 99 -16.89 0.10 -4.69
N LEU A 100 -15.79 -0.09 -5.39
CA LEU A 100 -14.92 -1.26 -5.28
C LEU A 100 -13.77 -0.95 -4.32
N VAL A 101 -13.66 -1.72 -3.23
CA VAL A 101 -12.68 -1.47 -2.16
C VAL A 101 -11.67 -2.61 -2.08
N ASP A 102 -10.43 -2.31 -2.37
CA ASP A 102 -9.32 -3.25 -2.31
C ASP A 102 -8.93 -3.66 -0.88
N ALA A 103 -8.44 -4.87 -0.73
CA ALA A 103 -7.92 -5.38 0.53
C ALA A 103 -6.67 -4.62 0.99
N GLY A 104 -6.82 -3.77 1.98
CA GLY A 104 -5.73 -2.96 2.53
C GLY A 104 -6.09 -2.34 3.87
N THR A 105 -5.08 -1.94 4.63
CA THR A 105 -5.32 -1.32 5.94
C THR A 105 -5.70 0.16 5.82
N THR A 106 -5.24 0.86 4.78
CA THR A 106 -5.63 2.26 4.50
C THR A 106 -7.02 2.31 3.87
N THR A 107 -7.32 1.44 2.91
CA THR A 107 -8.65 1.29 2.32
C THR A 107 -9.68 0.83 3.36
N GLY A 108 -9.29 -0.07 4.28
CA GLY A 108 -10.11 -0.47 5.43
C GLY A 108 -10.39 0.69 6.40
N ALA A 109 -9.44 1.61 6.59
CA ALA A 109 -9.68 2.82 7.39
C ALA A 109 -10.76 3.70 6.73
N LEU A 110 -10.74 3.88 5.41
CA LEU A 110 -11.77 4.61 4.70
C LEU A 110 -13.11 3.85 4.72
N ALA A 111 -13.09 2.54 4.48
CA ALA A 111 -14.31 1.73 4.48
C ALA A 111 -15.11 1.88 5.79
N ARG A 112 -14.43 2.01 6.92
CA ARG A 112 -15.07 2.28 8.22
C ARG A 112 -15.81 3.61 8.28
N LEU A 113 -15.45 4.57 7.45
CA LEU A 113 -16.02 5.93 7.42
C LEU A 113 -17.12 6.09 6.35
N LEU A 114 -17.34 5.11 5.47
CA LEU A 114 -18.34 5.21 4.40
C LEU A 114 -19.71 5.58 4.99
N PRO A 115 -20.45 6.52 4.37
CA PRO A 115 -21.76 6.93 4.87
C PRO A 115 -22.81 5.82 4.70
N GLY A 116 -23.65 5.62 5.69
CA GLY A 116 -24.74 4.62 5.66
C GLY A 116 -26.09 5.20 5.18
N ASP A 117 -26.13 6.45 4.77
CA ASP A 117 -27.34 7.16 4.31
C ASP A 117 -27.35 7.41 2.78
N ARG A 118 -26.46 6.78 2.04
CA ARG A 118 -26.24 7.00 0.61
C ARG A 118 -26.58 5.82 -0.28
N ASP A 119 -27.13 4.71 0.25
CA ASP A 119 -27.46 3.48 -0.49
C ASP A 119 -26.31 2.98 -1.39
N LEU A 120 -25.08 3.03 -0.86
CA LEU A 120 -23.89 2.64 -1.61
C LEU A 120 -23.88 1.13 -1.86
N THR A 121 -23.46 0.73 -3.06
CA THR A 121 -23.09 -0.66 -3.35
C THR A 121 -21.59 -0.81 -3.20
N VAL A 122 -21.15 -1.50 -2.15
CA VAL A 122 -19.74 -1.73 -1.86
C VAL A 122 -19.35 -3.15 -2.26
N LEU A 123 -18.39 -3.26 -3.18
CA LEU A 123 -17.77 -4.53 -3.56
C LEU A 123 -16.37 -4.58 -2.97
N THR A 124 -15.94 -5.73 -2.47
CA THR A 124 -14.59 -5.86 -1.92
C THR A 124 -14.05 -7.28 -2.05
N ASN A 125 -12.74 -7.41 -2.23
CA ASN A 125 -12.01 -8.67 -2.11
C ASN A 125 -11.50 -8.92 -0.69
N SER A 126 -11.74 -8.02 0.25
CA SER A 126 -11.27 -8.12 1.64
C SER A 126 -12.29 -8.78 2.55
N VAL A 127 -11.91 -9.90 3.17
CA VAL A 127 -12.72 -10.56 4.22
C VAL A 127 -12.98 -9.60 5.39
N LEU A 128 -11.96 -8.83 5.82
CA LEU A 128 -12.08 -7.91 6.95
C LEU A 128 -13.02 -6.75 6.66
N ILE A 129 -12.93 -6.16 5.46
CA ILE A 129 -13.81 -5.05 5.06
C ILE A 129 -15.25 -5.56 4.91
N ALA A 130 -15.44 -6.70 4.24
CA ALA A 130 -16.77 -7.30 4.09
C ALA A 130 -17.42 -7.59 5.45
N ALA A 131 -16.70 -8.22 6.36
CA ALA A 131 -17.19 -8.51 7.70
C ALA A 131 -17.57 -7.24 8.49
N HIS A 132 -16.75 -6.17 8.37
CA HIS A 132 -17.03 -4.91 9.05
C HIS A 132 -18.27 -4.19 8.49
N LEU A 133 -18.45 -4.21 7.17
CA LEU A 133 -19.54 -3.47 6.52
C LEU A 133 -20.86 -4.25 6.44
N ALA A 134 -20.83 -5.57 6.52
CA ALA A 134 -22.00 -6.43 6.29
C ALA A 134 -23.17 -6.15 7.25
N SER A 135 -22.90 -5.66 8.45
CA SER A 135 -23.92 -5.31 9.45
C SER A 135 -24.40 -3.86 9.39
N ARG A 136 -23.82 -3.03 8.50
CA ARG A 136 -24.16 -1.59 8.42
C ARG A 136 -25.40 -1.39 7.55
N SER A 137 -26.40 -0.73 8.10
CA SER A 137 -27.59 -0.28 7.36
C SER A 137 -27.22 0.73 6.26
N GLY A 138 -27.96 0.74 5.15
CA GLY A 138 -27.76 1.65 4.02
C GLY A 138 -26.54 1.34 3.15
N LEU A 139 -25.93 0.17 3.33
CA LEU A 139 -24.88 -0.33 2.45
C LEU A 139 -25.29 -1.69 1.90
N THR A 140 -25.22 -1.85 0.58
CA THR A 140 -25.28 -3.19 -0.06
C THR A 140 -23.85 -3.69 -0.21
N VAL A 141 -23.46 -4.72 0.55
CA VAL A 141 -22.10 -5.26 0.55
C VAL A 141 -22.04 -6.54 -0.28
N ARG A 142 -21.11 -6.59 -1.22
CA ARG A 142 -20.81 -7.76 -2.05
C ARG A 142 -19.34 -8.14 -1.91
N MET A 143 -19.07 -9.37 -1.50
CA MET A 143 -17.70 -9.88 -1.44
C MET A 143 -17.36 -10.59 -2.75
N LEU A 144 -16.17 -10.30 -3.32
CA LEU A 144 -15.61 -11.06 -4.42
C LEU A 144 -15.25 -12.48 -3.94
N GLY A 145 -15.59 -13.49 -4.74
CA GLY A 145 -15.20 -14.88 -4.47
C GLY A 145 -13.70 -15.11 -4.68
N GLY A 146 -13.30 -16.36 -4.45
CA GLY A 146 -11.95 -16.84 -4.73
C GLY A 146 -11.23 -17.44 -3.53
N HIS A 147 -9.93 -17.71 -3.72
CA HIS A 147 -9.05 -18.17 -2.66
C HIS A 147 -8.65 -17.00 -1.74
N VAL A 148 -8.75 -17.19 -0.43
CA VAL A 148 -8.35 -16.15 0.54
C VAL A 148 -6.90 -16.35 0.95
N ARG A 149 -6.06 -15.36 0.63
CA ARG A 149 -4.67 -15.31 1.11
C ARG A 149 -4.63 -15.02 2.61
N GLY A 150 -4.08 -15.95 3.41
CA GLY A 150 -4.04 -15.81 4.88
C GLY A 150 -3.28 -14.58 5.37
N LEU A 151 -2.24 -14.15 4.63
CA LEU A 151 -1.38 -13.01 5.01
C LEU A 151 -2.09 -11.65 4.91
N THR A 152 -2.88 -11.46 3.86
CA THR A 152 -3.57 -10.20 3.56
C THR A 152 -5.07 -10.25 3.78
N GLN A 153 -5.63 -11.46 3.90
CA GLN A 153 -7.07 -11.75 3.95
C GLN A 153 -7.83 -11.18 2.74
N ALA A 154 -7.14 -11.20 1.60
CA ALA A 154 -7.67 -10.83 0.30
C ALA A 154 -8.11 -12.08 -0.48
N ALA A 155 -9.30 -12.04 -1.07
CA ALA A 155 -9.73 -13.03 -2.04
C ALA A 155 -9.05 -12.76 -3.39
N VAL A 156 -8.44 -13.79 -3.96
CA VAL A 156 -7.73 -13.77 -5.24
C VAL A 156 -8.11 -14.98 -6.08
N GLY A 157 -7.67 -15.03 -7.33
CA GLY A 157 -7.86 -16.19 -8.20
C GLY A 157 -8.95 -16.00 -9.25
N PRO A 158 -9.22 -17.05 -10.05
CA PRO A 158 -10.07 -16.97 -11.24
C PRO A 158 -11.51 -16.55 -10.96
N GLU A 159 -12.07 -16.89 -9.80
CA GLU A 159 -13.44 -16.54 -9.43
C GLU A 159 -13.57 -15.01 -9.20
N ALA A 160 -12.57 -14.40 -8.55
CA ALA A 160 -12.50 -12.95 -8.38
C ALA A 160 -12.39 -12.25 -9.73
N LEU A 161 -11.52 -12.75 -10.61
CA LEU A 161 -11.30 -12.22 -11.95
C LEU A 161 -12.55 -12.36 -12.85
N ALA A 162 -13.21 -13.50 -12.82
CA ALA A 162 -14.45 -13.71 -13.57
C ALA A 162 -15.56 -12.74 -13.13
N THR A 163 -15.66 -12.49 -11.82
CA THR A 163 -16.62 -11.50 -11.30
C THR A 163 -16.23 -10.09 -11.78
N LEU A 164 -14.97 -9.67 -11.64
CA LEU A 164 -14.50 -8.35 -12.01
C LEU A 164 -14.64 -8.07 -13.52
N SER A 165 -14.45 -9.08 -14.38
CA SER A 165 -14.58 -8.92 -15.83
C SER A 165 -15.98 -8.51 -16.29
N ALA A 166 -17.02 -8.84 -15.53
CA ALA A 166 -18.41 -8.48 -15.80
C ALA A 166 -18.87 -7.17 -15.11
N LEU A 167 -17.98 -6.53 -14.34
CA LEU A 167 -18.31 -5.33 -13.57
C LEU A 167 -17.90 -4.04 -14.28
N ARG A 168 -18.67 -3.00 -14.01
CA ARG A 168 -18.28 -1.59 -14.17
C ARG A 168 -18.78 -0.86 -12.93
N VAL A 169 -17.85 -0.26 -12.20
CA VAL A 169 -18.13 0.50 -10.97
C VAL A 169 -17.76 1.96 -11.14
N ASP A 170 -18.34 2.82 -10.33
CA ASP A 170 -18.09 4.25 -10.42
C ASP A 170 -16.72 4.60 -9.82
N LEU A 171 -16.35 3.95 -8.72
CA LEU A 171 -15.13 4.25 -7.96
C LEU A 171 -14.40 2.98 -7.53
N ALA A 172 -13.09 2.94 -7.73
CA ALA A 172 -12.21 1.98 -7.05
C ALA A 172 -11.33 2.68 -6.01
N LEU A 173 -11.35 2.18 -4.79
CA LEU A 173 -10.50 2.58 -3.68
C LEU A 173 -9.38 1.55 -3.55
N MET A 174 -8.20 1.89 -4.02
CA MET A 174 -7.08 0.99 -4.14
C MET A 174 -6.02 1.23 -3.07
N GLY A 175 -5.47 0.16 -2.53
CA GLY A 175 -4.23 0.18 -1.77
C GLY A 175 -3.05 -0.26 -2.63
N THR A 176 -1.83 0.10 -2.22
CA THR A 176 -0.61 -0.36 -2.87
C THR A 176 0.48 -0.65 -1.86
N ASN A 177 1.47 -1.46 -2.25
CA ASN A 177 2.67 -1.67 -1.47
C ASN A 177 3.80 -0.74 -1.92
N GLY A 178 3.80 -0.28 -3.18
CA GLY A 178 4.78 0.64 -3.71
C GLY A 178 4.22 1.55 -4.80
N ILE A 179 4.76 2.78 -4.88
CA ILE A 179 4.47 3.77 -5.92
C ILE A 179 5.80 4.31 -6.41
N SER A 180 6.13 4.14 -7.70
CA SER A 180 7.33 4.71 -8.29
C SER A 180 7.08 5.26 -9.70
N PRO A 181 7.93 6.20 -10.18
CA PRO A 181 7.81 6.73 -11.53
C PRO A 181 8.02 5.67 -12.62
N THR A 182 8.87 4.69 -12.36
CA THR A 182 9.34 3.70 -13.34
C THR A 182 8.53 2.41 -13.35
N HIS A 183 7.92 2.06 -12.21
CA HIS A 183 7.22 0.78 -12.02
C HIS A 183 5.74 0.95 -11.69
N GLY A 184 5.26 2.20 -11.60
CA GLY A 184 3.86 2.49 -11.28
C GLY A 184 3.47 2.03 -9.88
N LEU A 185 2.30 1.39 -9.78
CA LEU A 185 1.77 0.80 -8.55
C LEU A 185 2.12 -0.68 -8.47
N SER A 186 2.73 -1.11 -7.37
CA SER A 186 3.26 -2.48 -7.27
C SER A 186 2.92 -3.19 -5.96
N THR A 187 2.94 -4.53 -6.03
CA THR A 187 2.67 -5.44 -4.90
C THR A 187 3.61 -6.65 -4.96
N PRO A 188 3.93 -7.30 -3.82
CA PRO A 188 4.81 -8.46 -3.80
C PRO A 188 4.23 -9.71 -4.47
N ASP A 189 2.92 -9.87 -4.48
CA ASP A 189 2.24 -11.10 -4.84
C ASP A 189 1.57 -11.03 -6.23
N PRO A 190 1.85 -11.98 -7.15
CA PRO A 190 1.30 -11.97 -8.49
C PRO A 190 -0.22 -12.16 -8.55
N ASP A 191 -0.81 -12.97 -7.65
CA ASP A 191 -2.25 -13.20 -7.64
C ASP A 191 -2.99 -11.95 -7.18
N GLU A 192 -2.45 -11.24 -6.15
CA GLU A 192 -2.98 -9.93 -5.77
C GLU A 192 -2.80 -8.89 -6.88
N ALA A 193 -1.65 -8.87 -7.55
CA ALA A 193 -1.42 -7.94 -8.65
C ALA A 193 -2.46 -8.12 -9.76
N THR A 194 -2.76 -9.37 -10.12
CA THR A 194 -3.74 -9.69 -11.16
C THR A 194 -5.15 -9.21 -10.78
N VAL A 195 -5.57 -9.45 -9.53
CA VAL A 195 -6.87 -8.97 -9.05
C VAL A 195 -6.90 -7.44 -8.95
N LYS A 196 -5.85 -6.80 -8.45
CA LYS A 196 -5.74 -5.33 -8.39
C LYS A 196 -5.81 -4.69 -9.78
N ALA A 197 -5.12 -5.25 -10.78
CA ALA A 197 -5.20 -4.78 -12.16
C ALA A 197 -6.64 -4.89 -12.72
N ALA A 198 -7.33 -6.00 -12.44
CA ALA A 198 -8.71 -6.18 -12.83
C ALA A 198 -9.66 -5.19 -12.12
N MET A 199 -9.40 -4.85 -10.84
CA MET A 199 -10.16 -3.86 -10.08
C MET A 199 -9.99 -2.45 -10.69
N VAL A 200 -8.76 -2.06 -11.02
CA VAL A 200 -8.46 -0.80 -11.72
C VAL A 200 -9.22 -0.74 -13.05
N GLY A 201 -9.13 -1.78 -13.88
CA GLY A 201 -9.81 -1.84 -15.17
C GLY A 201 -11.35 -1.89 -15.10
N ALA A 202 -11.92 -2.26 -13.95
CA ALA A 202 -13.37 -2.30 -13.74
C ALA A 202 -13.97 -0.94 -13.33
N ALA A 203 -13.17 0.05 -12.94
CA ALA A 203 -13.62 1.31 -12.39
C ALA A 203 -13.59 2.44 -13.42
N ARG A 204 -14.48 3.43 -13.25
CA ARG A 204 -14.46 4.70 -13.99
C ARG A 204 -13.50 5.70 -13.37
N TYR A 205 -13.37 5.68 -12.06
CA TYR A 205 -12.48 6.54 -11.30
C TYR A 205 -11.68 5.69 -10.31
N VAL A 206 -10.36 5.87 -10.29
CA VAL A 206 -9.44 5.11 -9.44
C VAL A 206 -8.77 6.06 -8.46
N ALA A 207 -9.02 5.87 -7.16
CA ALA A 207 -8.36 6.58 -6.09
C ALA A 207 -7.42 5.62 -5.31
N VAL A 208 -6.17 5.99 -5.21
CA VAL A 208 -5.14 5.23 -4.48
C VAL A 208 -4.90 5.87 -3.11
N LEU A 209 -4.98 5.06 -2.06
CA LEU A 209 -4.78 5.48 -0.67
C LEU A 209 -3.47 4.88 -0.16
N ALA A 210 -2.45 5.69 -0.01
CA ALA A 210 -1.12 5.21 0.36
C ALA A 210 -0.41 6.17 1.32
N ASP A 211 0.06 5.66 2.45
CA ASP A 211 0.93 6.45 3.31
C ASP A 211 2.32 6.63 2.65
N SER A 212 3.02 7.70 3.03
CA SER A 212 4.29 8.13 2.45
C SER A 212 5.39 7.06 2.44
N THR A 213 5.28 6.02 3.28
CA THR A 213 6.24 4.91 3.27
C THR A 213 6.14 4.03 2.04
N LYS A 214 5.08 4.18 1.23
CA LYS A 214 4.89 3.46 -0.04
C LYS A 214 5.49 4.19 -1.23
N ILE A 215 5.75 5.47 -1.07
CA ILE A 215 6.32 6.32 -2.11
C ILE A 215 7.80 5.97 -2.32
N GLY A 216 8.20 5.75 -3.57
CA GLY A 216 9.54 5.32 -3.95
C GLY A 216 9.82 3.83 -3.73
N GLN A 217 8.84 3.05 -3.26
CA GLN A 217 8.97 1.60 -3.15
C GLN A 217 8.56 0.91 -4.45
N GLU A 218 9.29 -0.15 -4.81
CA GLU A 218 8.97 -1.04 -5.91
C GLU A 218 8.89 -2.47 -5.41
N HIS A 219 7.88 -3.20 -5.84
CA HIS A 219 7.67 -4.61 -5.52
C HIS A 219 7.65 -5.45 -6.80
N LEU A 220 7.66 -6.78 -6.64
CA LEU A 220 7.86 -7.74 -7.72
C LEU A 220 6.94 -7.52 -8.94
N VAL A 221 5.67 -7.19 -8.70
CA VAL A 221 4.69 -7.11 -9.78
C VAL A 221 4.01 -5.74 -9.79
N SER A 222 4.11 -5.03 -10.91
CA SER A 222 3.30 -3.86 -11.19
C SER A 222 1.88 -4.29 -11.55
N PHE A 223 0.88 -3.57 -11.03
CA PHE A 223 -0.52 -3.85 -11.33
C PHE A 223 -1.26 -2.70 -12.01
N ALA A 224 -0.69 -1.49 -12.01
CA ALA A 224 -1.22 -0.33 -12.72
C ALA A 224 -0.11 0.68 -13.02
N ALA A 225 -0.21 1.35 -14.14
CA ALA A 225 0.61 2.51 -14.45
C ALA A 225 0.05 3.76 -13.73
N LEU A 226 0.82 4.85 -13.67
CA LEU A 226 0.35 6.07 -13.00
C LEU A 226 -0.80 6.75 -13.75
N ASP A 227 -0.87 6.60 -15.06
CA ASP A 227 -1.96 7.11 -15.92
C ASP A 227 -3.28 6.32 -15.81
N ASP A 228 -3.25 5.13 -15.19
CA ASP A 228 -4.46 4.39 -14.82
C ASP A 228 -5.14 4.95 -13.55
N VAL A 229 -4.52 5.94 -12.88
CA VAL A 229 -4.94 6.47 -11.58
C VAL A 229 -5.39 7.92 -11.71
N ASN A 230 -6.57 8.23 -11.18
CA ASN A 230 -7.11 9.59 -11.18
C ASN A 230 -6.65 10.40 -9.97
N LEU A 231 -6.56 9.76 -8.79
CA LEU A 231 -6.23 10.41 -7.53
C LEU A 231 -5.30 9.55 -6.67
N ILE A 232 -4.27 10.19 -6.11
CA ILE A 232 -3.46 9.61 -5.01
C ILE A 232 -3.69 10.45 -3.76
N VAL A 233 -4.11 9.81 -2.66
CA VAL A 233 -4.23 10.45 -1.34
C VAL A 233 -3.11 9.94 -0.44
N THR A 234 -2.30 10.85 0.07
CA THR A 234 -1.10 10.54 0.86
C THR A 234 -0.89 11.56 1.99
N ASP A 235 -0.02 11.24 2.96
CA ASP A 235 0.28 12.08 4.13
C ASP A 235 1.55 12.93 3.99
N ALA A 236 2.20 12.92 2.82
CA ALA A 236 3.36 13.76 2.54
C ALA A 236 3.52 14.02 1.03
N ASP A 237 4.16 15.14 0.69
CA ASP A 237 4.46 15.50 -0.69
C ASP A 237 5.30 14.41 -1.38
N PRO A 238 4.93 13.97 -2.59
CA PRO A 238 5.76 13.06 -3.37
C PRO A 238 7.10 13.73 -3.75
N PRO A 239 8.19 12.95 -3.87
CA PRO A 239 9.47 13.47 -4.37
C PRO A 239 9.33 14.09 -5.76
N PRO A 240 10.20 15.05 -6.15
CA PRO A 240 10.08 15.80 -7.41
C PRO A 240 9.94 14.92 -8.66
N ALA A 241 10.68 13.80 -8.74
CA ALA A 241 10.60 12.89 -9.88
C ALA A 241 9.20 12.26 -10.04
N LEU A 242 8.59 11.85 -8.93
CA LEU A 242 7.23 11.28 -8.93
C LEU A 242 6.20 12.38 -9.18
N SER A 243 6.32 13.57 -8.55
CA SER A 243 5.42 14.71 -8.76
C SER A 243 5.38 15.14 -10.23
N THR A 244 6.53 15.19 -10.90
CA THR A 244 6.61 15.51 -12.34
C THR A 244 5.86 14.48 -13.17
N GLN A 245 6.04 13.18 -12.86
CA GLN A 245 5.35 12.11 -13.60
C GLN A 245 3.83 12.17 -13.38
N LEU A 246 3.37 12.35 -12.13
CA LEU A 246 1.95 12.46 -11.79
C LEU A 246 1.29 13.67 -12.50
N THR A 247 1.98 14.80 -12.58
CA THR A 247 1.53 15.96 -13.35
C THR A 247 1.40 15.61 -14.85
N THR A 248 2.38 14.87 -15.40
CA THR A 248 2.38 14.48 -16.82
C THR A 248 1.24 13.51 -17.16
N THR A 249 0.92 12.58 -16.26
CA THR A 249 -0.18 11.62 -16.42
C THR A 249 -1.56 12.23 -16.12
N GLY A 250 -1.62 13.41 -15.52
CA GLY A 250 -2.86 14.04 -15.09
C GLY A 250 -3.43 13.45 -13.78
N THR A 251 -2.61 12.72 -13.05
CA THR A 251 -3.00 12.14 -11.75
C THR A 251 -2.99 13.22 -10.67
N GLU A 252 -4.12 13.44 -10.02
CA GLU A 252 -4.24 14.37 -8.91
C GLU A 252 -3.56 13.83 -7.64
N VAL A 253 -2.96 14.71 -6.83
CA VAL A 253 -2.41 14.38 -5.51
C VAL A 253 -3.13 15.19 -4.44
N LEU A 254 -3.74 14.50 -3.49
CA LEU A 254 -4.39 15.09 -2.32
C LEU A 254 -3.54 14.78 -1.07
N LEU A 255 -3.13 15.83 -0.37
CA LEU A 255 -2.45 15.71 0.93
C LEU A 255 -3.46 15.66 2.08
N ALA A 256 -3.20 14.76 3.04
CA ALA A 256 -4.08 14.47 4.18
C ALA A 256 -3.60 15.11 5.49
#